data_b2de2b98bc0d6cf86dcd0e9032501eaa
#
_entry.id   b2de2b98bc0d6cf86dcd0e9032501eaa
#
_cell.length_a   1.000
_cell.length_b   1.000
_cell.length_c   1.000
_cell.angle_alpha   90.00
_cell.angle_beta   90.00
_cell.angle_gamma   90.00
#
_symmetry.space_group_name_H-M   'P 1'
#
loop_
_entity.id
_entity.type
_entity.pdbx_description
1 polymer ?
#
loop_
_entity_poly.entity_id
_entity_poly.type
_entity_poly.pdbx_seq_one_letter_code
_entity_poly.pdbx_strand_id
1 'polypeptide(L)'
;MCGIIGYVGAREAKPLLLEGLRHLEYRGYDSAGIVLREDDRLDYVRAVGNLQNLVEAIDSNTSVARHGLGHTRWATHGGVTERNAHPLAGCDAARIAIVLNGIVENYRELRAQLGTEGHTFSSETDAEVVVHLLEREYDGDLAQALVRVYPQLEGHFSIVAIHHDHPDLLVGVRQQTPLVVGLGEGENFLASSISAFLSETRSVVFPDDGEVIEITPARARFLRGGVEVAHPEVKEIDWDEESAEKGGYETFMLKEIYDQPVAVAETIGDRVRGHELVLDALGLTELEIRNLRRIVIVAAGTSYHAGVVGRYIIEEWGRVPVEPDISSEWIYRNPV
;
A
#
# COMPACT_ATOMS: atom_id res chain seq x y z
N MET A 1 -3.89 3.26 -6.60
CA MET A 1 -3.39 2.09 -5.81
C MET A 1 -1.87 2.17 -5.75
N CYS A 2 -1.29 1.86 -4.62
CA CYS A 2 0.16 1.86 -4.44
C CYS A 2 0.85 0.62 -5.04
N GLY A 3 2.18 0.64 -5.17
CA GLY A 3 2.99 -0.50 -5.62
C GLY A 3 3.94 -0.97 -4.53
N ILE A 4 4.01 -2.27 -4.29
CA ILE A 4 4.95 -2.93 -3.38
C ILE A 4 5.87 -3.86 -4.16
N ILE A 5 7.16 -3.85 -3.84
CA ILE A 5 8.10 -4.90 -4.17
C ILE A 5 9.05 -5.14 -2.99
N GLY A 6 9.27 -6.42 -2.67
CA GLY A 6 10.30 -6.90 -1.74
C GLY A 6 11.15 -7.95 -2.43
N TYR A 7 12.43 -7.95 -2.15
CA TYR A 7 13.40 -8.89 -2.69
C TYR A 7 14.31 -9.43 -1.61
N VAL A 8 14.56 -10.73 -1.68
CA VAL A 8 15.57 -11.44 -0.88
C VAL A 8 16.27 -12.47 -1.74
N GLY A 9 17.60 -12.43 -1.83
CA GLY A 9 18.34 -13.34 -2.70
C GLY A 9 19.85 -13.10 -2.69
N ALA A 10 20.52 -13.63 -3.71
CA ALA A 10 21.98 -13.56 -3.83
C ALA A 10 22.47 -12.32 -4.58
N ARG A 11 21.60 -11.66 -5.36
CA ARG A 11 21.93 -10.48 -6.17
C ARG A 11 21.77 -9.19 -5.37
N GLU A 12 22.30 -8.10 -5.89
CA GLU A 12 22.03 -6.77 -5.35
C GLU A 12 20.53 -6.41 -5.46
N ALA A 13 19.93 -6.04 -4.34
CA ALA A 13 18.49 -5.74 -4.25
C ALA A 13 18.11 -4.44 -4.96
N LYS A 14 18.95 -3.41 -4.87
CA LYS A 14 18.64 -2.07 -5.37
C LYS A 14 18.20 -2.02 -6.84
N PRO A 15 18.93 -2.62 -7.81
CA PRO A 15 18.50 -2.62 -9.20
C PRO A 15 17.16 -3.32 -9.41
N LEU A 16 16.93 -4.44 -8.73
CA LEU A 16 15.71 -5.23 -8.84
C LEU A 16 14.50 -4.50 -8.25
N LEU A 17 14.69 -3.83 -7.12
CA LEU A 17 13.63 -3.01 -6.52
C LEU A 17 13.26 -1.83 -7.41
N LEU A 18 14.24 -1.11 -7.98
CA LEU A 18 13.98 0.02 -8.86
C LEU A 18 13.28 -0.41 -10.15
N GLU A 19 13.69 -1.55 -10.74
CA GLU A 19 13.04 -2.07 -11.93
C GLU A 19 11.60 -2.50 -11.64
N GLY A 20 11.39 -3.23 -10.54
CA GLY A 20 10.03 -3.61 -10.14
C GLY A 20 9.13 -2.41 -9.81
N LEU A 21 9.68 -1.35 -9.19
CA LEU A 21 8.93 -0.12 -8.97
C LEU A 21 8.58 0.60 -10.28
N ARG A 22 9.42 0.49 -11.32
CA ARG A 22 9.14 1.07 -12.64
C ARG A 22 7.89 0.44 -13.25
N HIS A 23 7.74 -0.87 -13.13
CA HIS A 23 6.54 -1.60 -13.58
C HIS A 23 5.30 -1.33 -12.73
N LEU A 24 5.46 -0.73 -11.53
CA LEU A 24 4.38 -0.38 -10.62
C LEU A 24 4.06 1.12 -10.58
N GLU A 25 4.84 1.99 -11.26
CA GLU A 25 4.72 3.45 -11.16
C GLU A 25 3.32 3.97 -11.55
N TYR A 26 2.66 3.31 -12.51
CA TYR A 26 1.30 3.67 -12.92
C TYR A 26 0.27 3.54 -11.78
N ARG A 27 0.61 2.81 -10.71
CA ARG A 27 -0.23 2.65 -9.51
C ARG A 27 -0.08 3.79 -8.52
N GLY A 28 1.04 4.51 -8.53
CA GLY A 28 1.29 5.61 -7.60
C GLY A 28 2.54 6.39 -8.00
N TYR A 29 2.43 7.70 -8.07
CA TYR A 29 3.49 8.61 -8.48
C TYR A 29 3.61 9.84 -7.57
N ASP A 30 2.97 9.83 -6.40
CA ASP A 30 3.02 10.93 -5.44
C ASP A 30 4.32 10.92 -4.63
N SER A 31 4.83 9.75 -4.32
CA SER A 31 6.14 9.53 -3.73
C SER A 31 6.60 8.10 -3.95
N ALA A 32 7.91 7.88 -3.89
CA ALA A 32 8.50 6.56 -3.95
C ALA A 32 9.62 6.43 -2.92
N GLY A 33 9.97 5.19 -2.55
CA GLY A 33 11.09 4.94 -1.66
C GLY A 33 11.49 3.48 -1.62
N ILE A 34 12.72 3.27 -1.17
CA ILE A 34 13.29 1.96 -0.88
C ILE A 34 13.89 1.93 0.51
N VAL A 35 13.96 0.75 1.10
CA VAL A 35 14.81 0.43 2.24
C VAL A 35 15.68 -0.76 1.89
N LEU A 36 16.95 -0.65 2.19
CA LEU A 36 17.96 -1.68 1.99
C LEU A 36 18.51 -2.12 3.34
N ARG A 37 18.70 -3.42 3.52
CA ARG A 37 19.33 -3.93 4.75
C ARG A 37 20.83 -3.97 4.56
N GLU A 38 21.52 -3.05 5.21
CA GLU A 38 22.97 -3.01 5.33
C GLU A 38 23.45 -3.85 6.54
N ASP A 39 24.76 -4.00 6.70
CA ASP A 39 25.35 -4.86 7.72
C ASP A 39 24.92 -4.49 9.15
N ASP A 40 24.77 -3.19 9.44
CA ASP A 40 24.54 -2.66 10.79
C ASP A 40 23.20 -1.89 10.94
N ARG A 41 22.45 -1.69 9.84
CA ARG A 41 21.20 -0.91 9.87
C ARG A 41 20.33 -1.14 8.63
N LEU A 42 19.12 -0.59 8.71
CA LEU A 42 18.28 -0.35 7.54
C LEU A 42 18.59 1.04 6.97
N ASP A 43 18.83 1.11 5.67
CA ASP A 43 19.13 2.35 4.96
C ASP A 43 17.96 2.73 4.06
N TYR A 44 17.45 3.96 4.23
CA TYR A 44 16.23 4.45 3.59
C TYR A 44 16.55 5.52 2.58
N VAL A 45 15.97 5.42 1.40
CA VAL A 45 15.91 6.53 0.44
C VAL A 45 14.45 6.74 0.04
N ARG A 46 13.97 7.97 0.18
CA ARG A 46 12.59 8.36 -0.14
C ARG A 46 12.62 9.63 -0.95
N ALA A 47 11.68 9.77 -1.87
CA ALA A 47 11.52 10.99 -2.67
C ALA A 47 10.04 11.29 -2.90
N VAL A 48 9.70 12.57 -2.89
CA VAL A 48 8.38 13.06 -3.32
C VAL A 48 8.37 13.15 -4.84
N GLY A 49 7.24 12.81 -5.44
CA GLY A 49 7.03 12.79 -6.88
C GLY A 49 7.25 11.41 -7.49
N ASN A 50 7.55 11.38 -8.77
CA ASN A 50 7.67 10.16 -9.54
C ASN A 50 8.95 9.36 -9.21
N LEU A 51 9.06 8.15 -9.76
CA LEU A 51 10.19 7.25 -9.52
C LEU A 51 11.55 7.86 -9.94
N GLN A 52 11.57 8.73 -10.94
CA GLN A 52 12.80 9.38 -11.38
C GLN A 52 13.45 10.20 -10.25
N ASN A 53 12.65 10.87 -9.40
CA ASN A 53 13.14 11.61 -8.25
C ASN A 53 13.81 10.68 -7.22
N LEU A 54 13.27 9.48 -7.03
CA LEU A 54 13.90 8.46 -6.18
C LEU A 54 15.22 7.97 -6.79
N VAL A 55 15.27 7.70 -8.10
CA VAL A 55 16.49 7.28 -8.80
C VAL A 55 17.59 8.32 -8.62
N GLU A 56 17.28 9.61 -8.79
CA GLU A 56 18.23 10.71 -8.59
C GLU A 56 18.71 10.83 -7.13
N ALA A 57 17.82 10.58 -6.15
CA ALA A 57 18.18 10.58 -4.74
C ALA A 57 19.11 9.40 -4.36
N ILE A 58 18.99 8.28 -5.06
CA ILE A 58 19.78 7.05 -4.82
C ILE A 58 21.18 7.11 -5.49
N ASP A 59 21.40 7.94 -6.48
CA ASP A 59 22.59 7.91 -7.38
C ASP A 59 23.93 7.95 -6.62
N SER A 60 23.95 8.49 -5.41
CA SER A 60 25.13 8.50 -4.52
C SER A 60 25.25 7.26 -3.62
N ASN A 61 24.25 6.37 -3.58
CA ASN A 61 24.23 5.21 -2.70
C ASN A 61 24.90 4.01 -3.39
N THR A 62 26.03 3.56 -2.86
CA THR A 62 26.83 2.42 -3.35
C THR A 62 26.44 1.10 -2.67
N SER A 63 25.26 0.98 -2.09
CA SER A 63 24.79 -0.20 -1.40
C SER A 63 24.90 -1.46 -2.27
N VAL A 64 25.39 -2.52 -1.68
CA VAL A 64 25.44 -3.89 -2.22
C VAL A 64 24.49 -4.83 -1.47
N ALA A 65 23.54 -4.27 -0.74
CA ALA A 65 22.53 -5.02 0.01
C ALA A 65 21.79 -6.01 -0.89
N ARG A 66 21.53 -7.20 -0.33
CA ARG A 66 20.92 -8.32 -1.05
C ARG A 66 19.46 -8.54 -0.72
N HIS A 67 18.89 -7.70 0.14
CA HIS A 67 17.46 -7.66 0.39
C HIS A 67 16.98 -6.28 0.80
N GLY A 68 15.74 -6.02 0.51
CA GLY A 68 15.10 -4.75 0.77
C GLY A 68 13.65 -4.70 0.31
N LEU A 69 13.02 -3.55 0.55
CA LEU A 69 11.66 -3.24 0.16
C LEU A 69 11.62 -1.98 -0.69
N GLY A 70 10.69 -1.93 -1.63
CA GLY A 70 10.39 -0.75 -2.43
C GLY A 70 8.90 -0.48 -2.47
N HIS A 71 8.56 0.80 -2.62
CA HIS A 71 7.17 1.25 -2.65
C HIS A 71 6.98 2.47 -3.55
N THR A 72 5.87 2.48 -4.32
CA THR A 72 5.33 3.67 -4.98
C THR A 72 3.99 4.01 -4.35
N ARG A 73 3.81 5.27 -3.94
CA ARG A 73 2.68 5.71 -3.17
C ARG A 73 1.69 6.52 -4.00
N TRP A 74 0.42 6.18 -3.83
CA TRP A 74 -0.73 7.04 -4.08
C TRP A 74 -1.27 7.49 -2.72
N ALA A 75 -1.17 8.79 -2.42
CA ALA A 75 -1.47 9.30 -1.08
C ALA A 75 -2.98 9.21 -0.77
N THR A 76 -3.32 8.49 0.30
CA THR A 76 -4.67 8.38 0.87
C THR A 76 -4.76 9.10 2.21
N HIS A 77 -3.86 8.78 3.14
CA HIS A 77 -3.75 9.41 4.46
C HIS A 77 -2.41 10.14 4.60
N GLY A 78 -2.45 11.38 5.10
CA GLY A 78 -1.29 12.26 5.19
C GLY A 78 -0.92 12.90 3.85
N GLY A 79 -0.32 14.09 3.89
CA GLY A 79 0.10 14.85 2.71
C GLY A 79 1.19 14.15 1.89
N VAL A 80 1.43 14.67 0.68
CA VAL A 80 2.54 14.25 -0.18
C VAL A 80 3.82 14.89 0.34
N THR A 81 4.49 14.21 1.25
CA THR A 81 5.74 14.64 1.89
C THR A 81 6.68 13.45 2.04
N GLU A 82 7.97 13.70 2.16
CA GLU A 82 8.97 12.64 2.33
C GLU A 82 8.73 11.82 3.61
N ARG A 83 8.34 12.45 4.73
CA ARG A 83 8.04 11.77 5.99
C ARG A 83 6.85 10.80 5.89
N ASN A 84 5.95 11.03 4.95
CA ASN A 84 4.77 10.19 4.69
C ASN A 84 5.03 9.17 3.57
N ALA A 85 6.19 9.22 2.91
CA ALA A 85 6.58 8.24 1.90
C ALA A 85 7.01 6.93 2.57
N HIS A 86 6.61 5.81 1.97
CA HIS A 86 7.10 4.49 2.38
C HIS A 86 8.50 4.23 1.80
N PRO A 87 9.28 3.34 2.43
CA PRO A 87 9.01 2.53 3.62
C PRO A 87 8.92 3.36 4.91
N LEU A 88 8.07 2.92 5.84
CA LEU A 88 7.91 3.52 7.17
C LEU A 88 8.78 2.78 8.20
N ALA A 89 9.37 3.54 9.11
CA ALA A 89 10.23 3.04 10.18
C ALA A 89 9.50 3.02 11.52
N GLY A 90 9.93 2.14 12.42
CA GLY A 90 9.56 2.17 13.83
C GLY A 90 10.27 3.28 14.62
N CYS A 91 10.18 3.22 15.95
CA CYS A 91 10.85 4.16 16.84
C CYS A 91 12.38 4.12 16.68
N ASP A 92 12.94 2.92 16.45
CA ASP A 92 14.31 2.74 16.01
C ASP A 92 14.33 2.45 14.51
N ALA A 93 14.57 3.49 13.73
CA ALA A 93 14.58 3.39 12.27
C ALA A 93 15.66 2.44 11.72
N ALA A 94 16.68 2.11 12.51
CA ALA A 94 17.72 1.17 12.09
C ALA A 94 17.25 -0.30 12.09
N ARG A 95 16.14 -0.62 12.77
CA ARG A 95 15.80 -2.00 13.07
C ARG A 95 14.67 -2.60 12.25
N ILE A 96 13.58 -1.88 12.05
CA ILE A 96 12.38 -2.42 11.41
C ILE A 96 11.78 -1.42 10.43
N ALA A 97 11.35 -1.91 9.28
CA ALA A 97 10.64 -1.16 8.27
C ALA A 97 9.47 -1.93 7.69
N ILE A 98 8.47 -1.20 7.24
CA ILE A 98 7.34 -1.75 6.50
C ILE A 98 7.04 -0.96 5.23
N VAL A 99 6.40 -1.63 4.29
CA VAL A 99 5.62 -1.01 3.22
C VAL A 99 4.19 -1.54 3.30
N LEU A 100 3.22 -0.69 2.97
CA LEU A 100 1.79 -1.04 3.04
C LEU A 100 1.04 -0.44 1.86
N ASN A 101 0.21 -1.26 1.22
CA ASN A 101 -0.85 -0.83 0.32
C ASN A 101 -2.20 -0.97 1.01
N GLY A 102 -3.11 -0.06 0.76
CA GLY A 102 -4.44 -0.09 1.34
C GLY A 102 -4.61 0.86 2.51
N ILE A 103 -5.50 0.54 3.43
CA ILE A 103 -5.90 1.38 4.56
C ILE A 103 -6.06 0.53 5.82
N VAL A 104 -5.53 1.03 6.95
CA VAL A 104 -5.79 0.52 8.29
C VAL A 104 -6.86 1.40 8.91
N GLU A 105 -8.10 0.93 8.93
CA GLU A 105 -9.28 1.73 9.30
C GLU A 105 -9.29 2.12 10.78
N ASN A 106 -8.84 1.24 11.67
CA ASN A 106 -8.77 1.47 13.11
C ASN A 106 -7.48 2.14 13.57
N TYR A 107 -6.69 2.76 12.66
CA TYR A 107 -5.38 3.35 12.97
C TYR A 107 -5.43 4.41 14.07
N ARG A 108 -6.52 5.16 14.21
CA ARG A 108 -6.63 6.25 15.20
C ARG A 108 -6.61 5.70 16.62
N GLU A 109 -7.33 4.62 16.86
CA GLU A 109 -7.40 3.93 18.14
C GLU A 109 -6.06 3.28 18.49
N LEU A 110 -5.46 2.58 17.51
CA LEU A 110 -4.15 1.96 17.65
C LEU A 110 -3.05 3.03 17.89
N ARG A 111 -3.10 4.16 17.18
CA ARG A 111 -2.15 5.27 17.37
C ARG A 111 -2.26 5.88 18.77
N ALA A 112 -3.48 6.07 19.28
CA ALA A 112 -3.70 6.58 20.62
C ALA A 112 -3.16 5.60 21.67
N GLN A 113 -3.43 4.31 21.53
CA GLN A 113 -2.93 3.27 22.43
C GLN A 113 -1.39 3.24 22.42
N LEU A 114 -0.76 3.09 21.26
CA LEU A 114 0.70 3.03 21.10
C LEU A 114 1.38 4.29 21.64
N GLY A 115 0.75 5.47 21.47
CA GLY A 115 1.24 6.71 22.07
C GLY A 115 1.28 6.67 23.60
N THR A 116 0.31 6.03 24.26
CA THR A 116 0.34 5.83 25.72
C THR A 116 1.39 4.81 26.16
N GLU A 117 1.78 3.91 25.28
CA GLU A 117 2.85 2.92 25.48
C GLU A 117 4.26 3.50 25.23
N GLY A 118 4.34 4.76 24.75
CA GLY A 118 5.60 5.48 24.54
C GLY A 118 6.12 5.48 23.12
N HIS A 119 5.38 4.94 22.16
CA HIS A 119 5.75 5.02 20.75
C HIS A 119 5.59 6.45 20.21
N THR A 120 6.54 6.87 19.38
CA THR A 120 6.55 8.19 18.74
C THR A 120 6.36 8.07 17.25
N PHE A 121 5.39 8.81 16.72
CA PHE A 121 5.03 8.76 15.31
C PHE A 121 5.70 9.88 14.51
N SER A 122 6.31 9.53 13.40
CA SER A 122 7.03 10.44 12.51
C SER A 122 6.18 10.90 11.33
N SER A 123 5.20 10.10 10.91
CA SER A 123 4.33 10.38 9.77
C SER A 123 2.89 10.66 10.18
N GLU A 124 2.10 11.06 9.20
CA GLU A 124 0.64 11.27 9.33
C GLU A 124 -0.15 10.09 8.75
N THR A 125 0.55 9.02 8.32
CA THR A 125 -0.09 7.88 7.65
C THR A 125 -0.77 6.96 8.66
N ASP A 126 -1.82 6.30 8.21
CA ASP A 126 -2.47 5.21 8.93
C ASP A 126 -1.53 3.98 9.05
N ALA A 127 -0.70 3.76 8.05
CA ALA A 127 0.18 2.61 7.97
C ALA A 127 1.26 2.56 9.07
N GLU A 128 1.68 3.70 9.63
CA GLU A 128 2.75 3.74 10.64
C GLU A 128 2.40 3.00 11.93
N VAL A 129 1.11 2.85 12.26
CA VAL A 129 0.71 2.05 13.43
C VAL A 129 1.18 0.60 13.34
N VAL A 130 1.28 0.06 12.11
CA VAL A 130 1.67 -1.33 11.88
C VAL A 130 3.11 -1.60 12.27
N VAL A 131 4.04 -0.70 11.92
CA VAL A 131 5.45 -0.88 12.30
C VAL A 131 5.64 -0.79 13.81
N HIS A 132 4.91 0.09 14.50
CA HIS A 132 4.97 0.19 15.96
C HIS A 132 4.31 -1.02 16.64
N LEU A 133 3.24 -1.58 16.09
CA LEU A 133 2.70 -2.84 16.57
C LEU A 133 3.70 -3.99 16.40
N LEU A 134 4.41 -4.03 15.27
CA LEU A 134 5.46 -5.03 15.06
C LEU A 134 6.62 -4.86 16.05
N GLU A 135 7.06 -3.62 16.34
CA GLU A 135 8.06 -3.36 17.38
C GLU A 135 7.62 -3.91 18.74
N ARG A 136 6.36 -3.65 19.13
CA ARG A 136 5.79 -4.12 20.40
C ARG A 136 5.72 -5.64 20.49
N GLU A 137 5.31 -6.29 19.43
CA GLU A 137 5.11 -7.74 19.37
C GLU A 137 6.39 -8.54 19.06
N TYR A 138 7.46 -7.87 18.66
CA TYR A 138 8.70 -8.55 18.26
C TYR A 138 9.46 -9.12 19.44
N ASP A 139 9.64 -10.43 19.45
CA ASP A 139 10.36 -11.22 20.47
C ASP A 139 11.53 -12.04 19.90
N GLY A 140 11.99 -11.69 18.70
CA GLY A 140 13.04 -12.39 17.99
C GLY A 140 12.55 -13.16 16.73
N ASP A 141 11.22 -13.25 16.54
CA ASP A 141 10.60 -13.88 15.35
C ASP A 141 9.64 -12.88 14.68
N LEU A 142 10.05 -12.36 13.52
CA LEU A 142 9.30 -11.34 12.78
C LEU A 142 7.98 -11.90 12.19
N ALA A 143 7.98 -13.17 11.76
CA ALA A 143 6.79 -13.80 11.21
C ALA A 143 5.73 -14.00 12.32
N GLN A 144 6.14 -14.47 13.48
CA GLN A 144 5.25 -14.60 14.63
C GLN A 144 4.78 -13.25 15.17
N ALA A 145 5.62 -12.23 15.12
CA ALA A 145 5.18 -10.87 15.44
C ALA A 145 4.06 -10.41 14.50
N LEU A 146 4.19 -10.64 13.19
CA LEU A 146 3.15 -10.29 12.21
C LEU A 146 1.87 -11.12 12.40
N VAL A 147 1.99 -12.40 12.78
CA VAL A 147 0.84 -13.25 13.17
C VAL A 147 0.06 -12.64 14.35
N ARG A 148 0.76 -12.06 15.34
CA ARG A 148 0.13 -11.41 16.51
C ARG A 148 -0.44 -10.03 16.17
N VAL A 149 0.16 -9.32 15.23
CA VAL A 149 -0.29 -8.00 14.78
C VAL A 149 -1.53 -8.07 13.89
N TYR A 150 -1.55 -9.01 12.93
CA TYR A 150 -2.60 -9.09 11.91
C TYR A 150 -4.03 -9.04 12.49
N PRO A 151 -4.42 -9.81 13.52
CA PRO A 151 -5.79 -9.79 14.04
C PRO A 151 -6.15 -8.50 14.79
N GLN A 152 -5.20 -7.59 15.02
CA GLN A 152 -5.44 -6.28 15.64
C GLN A 152 -5.79 -5.21 14.59
N LEU A 153 -5.61 -5.50 13.31
CA LEU A 153 -5.82 -4.56 12.20
C LEU A 153 -7.20 -4.76 11.59
N GLU A 154 -7.87 -3.65 11.33
CA GLU A 154 -9.13 -3.60 10.57
C GLU A 154 -8.87 -2.86 9.25
N GLY A 155 -9.53 -3.31 8.17
CA GLY A 155 -9.43 -2.68 6.86
C GLY A 155 -8.92 -3.59 5.75
N HIS A 156 -8.57 -2.99 4.62
CA HIS A 156 -8.06 -3.68 3.43
C HIS A 156 -6.63 -3.27 3.19
N PHE A 157 -5.70 -4.21 3.30
CA PHE A 157 -4.27 -3.91 3.22
C PHE A 157 -3.43 -5.10 2.74
N SER A 158 -2.25 -4.79 2.23
CA SER A 158 -1.13 -5.72 2.13
C SER A 158 0.11 -5.09 2.73
N ILE A 159 0.81 -5.85 3.56
CA ILE A 159 1.95 -5.41 4.35
C ILE A 159 3.14 -6.28 3.99
N VAL A 160 4.31 -5.66 3.81
CA VAL A 160 5.59 -6.37 3.79
C VAL A 160 6.55 -5.69 4.77
N ALA A 161 7.20 -6.47 5.58
CA ALA A 161 8.12 -6.02 6.63
C ALA A 161 9.51 -6.65 6.47
N ILE A 162 10.51 -5.87 6.91
CA ILE A 162 11.91 -6.26 7.00
C ILE A 162 12.43 -5.88 8.39
N HIS A 163 13.30 -6.73 8.95
CA HIS A 163 13.95 -6.46 10.22
C HIS A 163 15.47 -6.65 10.10
N HIS A 164 16.23 -5.74 10.68
CA HIS A 164 17.69 -5.75 10.62
C HIS A 164 18.31 -7.07 11.09
N ASP A 165 17.81 -7.64 12.19
CA ASP A 165 18.34 -8.88 12.80
C ASP A 165 18.10 -10.13 11.93
N HIS A 166 17.31 -10.03 10.86
CA HIS A 166 17.00 -11.13 9.94
C HIS A 166 17.54 -10.85 8.53
N PRO A 167 18.82 -11.17 8.27
CA PRO A 167 19.51 -10.77 7.03
C PRO A 167 18.96 -11.39 5.75
N ASP A 168 18.21 -12.47 5.85
CA ASP A 168 17.71 -13.21 4.69
C ASP A 168 16.20 -13.47 4.79
N LEU A 169 15.44 -12.55 5.40
CA LEU A 169 14.02 -12.74 5.67
C LEU A 169 13.19 -11.51 5.30
N LEU A 170 12.13 -11.71 4.52
CA LEU A 170 11.00 -10.80 4.41
C LEU A 170 9.75 -11.52 4.90
N VAL A 171 8.86 -10.78 5.53
CA VAL A 171 7.54 -11.27 5.93
C VAL A 171 6.44 -10.39 5.34
N GLY A 172 5.31 -10.99 5.01
CA GLY A 172 4.17 -10.26 4.49
C GLY A 172 2.85 -10.87 4.90
N VAL A 173 1.79 -10.11 4.77
CA VAL A 173 0.40 -10.56 4.95
C VAL A 173 -0.51 -9.70 4.08
N ARG A 174 -1.62 -10.27 3.65
CA ARG A 174 -2.65 -9.53 2.93
C ARG A 174 -4.02 -9.69 3.57
N GLN A 175 -4.84 -8.67 3.37
CA GLN A 175 -6.28 -8.67 3.63
C GLN A 175 -6.96 -7.96 2.47
N GLN A 176 -7.55 -8.72 1.53
CA GLN A 176 -8.26 -8.27 0.34
C GLN A 176 -7.45 -7.41 -0.67
N THR A 177 -6.29 -6.90 -0.29
CA THR A 177 -5.39 -6.14 -1.15
C THR A 177 -4.36 -7.08 -1.78
N PRO A 178 -4.02 -6.94 -3.09
CA PRO A 178 -3.13 -7.87 -3.78
C PRO A 178 -1.73 -7.95 -3.15
N LEU A 179 -1.28 -9.19 -2.94
CA LEU A 179 0.11 -9.53 -2.64
C LEU A 179 0.40 -10.90 -3.28
N VAL A 180 1.52 -11.03 -3.94
CA VAL A 180 1.93 -12.25 -4.65
C VAL A 180 3.38 -12.57 -4.34
N VAL A 181 3.69 -13.86 -4.27
CA VAL A 181 5.05 -14.38 -4.09
C VAL A 181 5.61 -14.78 -5.46
N GLY A 182 6.80 -14.32 -5.80
CA GLY A 182 7.57 -14.81 -6.93
C GLY A 182 8.67 -15.76 -6.41
N LEU A 183 8.73 -16.97 -6.96
CA LEU A 183 9.71 -17.99 -6.59
C LEU A 183 10.80 -18.05 -7.66
N GLY A 184 12.02 -17.64 -7.29
CA GLY A 184 13.19 -17.72 -8.15
C GLY A 184 14.19 -18.78 -7.70
N GLU A 185 15.28 -18.93 -8.43
CA GLU A 185 16.35 -19.85 -8.10
C GLU A 185 17.37 -19.17 -7.14
N GLY A 186 17.28 -19.49 -5.85
CA GLY A 186 18.10 -18.87 -4.81
C GLY A 186 17.71 -17.43 -4.49
N GLU A 187 16.51 -17.04 -4.83
CA GLU A 187 15.95 -15.72 -4.57
C GLU A 187 14.42 -15.77 -4.62
N ASN A 188 13.77 -14.87 -3.88
CA ASN A 188 12.32 -14.78 -3.87
C ASN A 188 11.85 -13.31 -3.78
N PHE A 189 10.61 -13.09 -4.22
CA PHE A 189 9.99 -11.79 -4.33
C PHE A 189 8.64 -11.75 -3.60
N LEU A 190 8.29 -10.61 -3.01
CA LEU A 190 6.94 -10.28 -2.56
C LEU A 190 6.52 -8.98 -3.26
N ALA A 191 5.43 -9.00 -4.01
CA ALA A 191 4.99 -7.80 -4.71
C ALA A 191 3.46 -7.68 -4.78
N SER A 192 2.99 -6.47 -4.98
CA SER A 192 1.56 -6.19 -5.19
C SER A 192 1.06 -6.57 -6.59
N SER A 193 1.97 -6.88 -7.53
CA SER A 193 1.67 -7.37 -8.87
C SER A 193 2.80 -8.24 -9.40
N ILE A 194 2.46 -9.20 -10.23
CA ILE A 194 3.42 -10.07 -10.94
C ILE A 194 4.36 -9.25 -11.82
N SER A 195 3.87 -8.17 -12.45
CA SER A 195 4.66 -7.29 -13.32
C SER A 195 5.94 -6.77 -12.66
N ALA A 196 5.96 -6.63 -11.33
CA ALA A 196 7.11 -6.14 -10.59
C ALA A 196 8.35 -7.07 -10.68
N PHE A 197 8.17 -8.35 -10.95
CA PHE A 197 9.25 -9.34 -11.00
C PHE A 197 9.12 -10.36 -12.14
N LEU A 198 8.23 -10.14 -13.10
CA LEU A 198 7.96 -11.10 -14.17
C LEU A 198 9.19 -11.37 -15.06
N SER A 199 10.08 -10.39 -15.21
CA SER A 199 11.37 -10.55 -15.90
C SER A 199 12.32 -11.51 -15.16
N GLU A 200 12.12 -11.70 -13.85
CA GLU A 200 13.01 -12.47 -12.98
C GLU A 200 12.53 -13.90 -12.74
N THR A 201 11.22 -14.04 -12.54
CA THR A 201 10.59 -15.37 -12.36
C THR A 201 9.15 -15.39 -12.83
N ARG A 202 8.74 -16.53 -13.36
CA ARG A 202 7.36 -16.81 -13.79
C ARG A 202 6.62 -17.75 -12.86
N SER A 203 7.32 -18.33 -11.88
CA SER A 203 6.73 -19.22 -10.86
C SER A 203 6.15 -18.37 -9.73
N VAL A 204 4.84 -18.38 -9.58
CA VAL A 204 4.14 -17.53 -8.62
C VAL A 204 3.24 -18.29 -7.68
N VAL A 205 3.06 -17.74 -6.49
CA VAL A 205 2.10 -18.23 -5.49
C VAL A 205 1.20 -17.08 -5.07
N PHE A 206 -0.10 -17.35 -5.02
CA PHE A 206 -1.11 -16.41 -4.54
C PHE A 206 -1.52 -16.82 -3.12
N PRO A 207 -1.11 -16.10 -2.09
CA PRO A 207 -1.51 -16.39 -0.73
C PRO A 207 -2.97 -16.00 -0.50
N ASP A 208 -3.64 -16.73 0.41
CA ASP A 208 -4.98 -16.37 0.89
C ASP A 208 -4.91 -15.20 1.87
N ASP A 209 -6.06 -14.55 2.10
CA ASP A 209 -6.18 -13.51 3.12
C ASP A 209 -5.86 -14.08 4.52
N GLY A 210 -5.06 -13.34 5.29
CA GLY A 210 -4.64 -13.71 6.64
C GLY A 210 -3.52 -14.75 6.71
N GLU A 211 -3.01 -15.23 5.59
CA GLU A 211 -1.78 -16.01 5.58
C GLU A 211 -0.56 -15.09 5.72
N VAL A 212 0.20 -15.30 6.80
CA VAL A 212 1.50 -14.66 6.95
C VAL A 212 2.51 -15.42 6.12
N ILE A 213 3.16 -14.70 5.23
CA ILE A 213 4.15 -15.19 4.28
C ILE A 213 5.53 -14.91 4.86
N GLU A 214 6.37 -15.91 4.87
CA GLU A 214 7.79 -15.81 5.19
C GLU A 214 8.60 -16.23 3.97
N ILE A 215 9.39 -15.33 3.40
CA ILE A 215 10.29 -15.67 2.29
C ILE A 215 11.75 -15.48 2.68
N THR A 216 12.56 -16.47 2.28
CA THR A 216 14.01 -16.44 2.33
C THR A 216 14.55 -16.74 0.93
N PRO A 217 15.87 -16.61 0.65
CA PRO A 217 16.40 -17.00 -0.66
C PRO A 217 16.12 -18.46 -1.04
N ALA A 218 15.97 -19.34 -0.04
CA ALA A 218 15.84 -20.78 -0.25
C ALA A 218 14.39 -21.28 -0.31
N ARG A 219 13.43 -20.54 0.28
CA ARG A 219 12.04 -21.03 0.43
C ARG A 219 11.03 -19.92 0.73
N ALA A 220 9.77 -20.23 0.45
CA ALA A 220 8.62 -19.52 0.98
C ALA A 220 7.84 -20.43 1.95
N ARG A 221 7.37 -19.86 3.07
CA ARG A 221 6.49 -20.51 4.06
C ARG A 221 5.25 -19.70 4.26
N PHE A 222 4.15 -20.36 4.59
CA PHE A 222 2.85 -19.74 4.82
C PHE A 222 2.34 -20.16 6.19
N LEU A 223 1.93 -19.18 6.99
CA LEU A 223 1.46 -19.40 8.35
C LEU A 223 0.04 -18.89 8.48
N ARG A 224 -0.86 -19.69 9.03
CA ARG A 224 -2.22 -19.26 9.40
C ARG A 224 -2.39 -19.43 10.91
N GLY A 225 -2.63 -18.31 11.62
CA GLY A 225 -2.70 -18.35 13.09
C GLY A 225 -1.41 -18.86 13.76
N GLY A 226 -0.25 -18.61 13.15
CA GLY A 226 1.05 -19.04 13.66
C GLY A 226 1.45 -20.50 13.37
N VAL A 227 0.60 -21.25 12.72
CA VAL A 227 0.87 -22.64 12.32
C VAL A 227 1.18 -22.68 10.81
N GLU A 228 2.24 -23.37 10.44
CA GLU A 228 2.59 -23.57 9.03
C GLU A 228 1.48 -24.35 8.32
N VAL A 229 1.00 -23.80 7.22
CA VAL A 229 0.00 -24.44 6.36
C VAL A 229 0.66 -25.00 5.10
N ALA A 230 -0.07 -25.87 4.39
CA ALA A 230 0.42 -26.42 3.13
C ALA A 230 0.74 -25.28 2.16
N HIS A 231 1.87 -25.42 1.45
CA HIS A 231 2.27 -24.48 0.42
C HIS A 231 1.15 -24.35 -0.63
N PRO A 232 0.66 -23.14 -0.94
CA PRO A 232 -0.31 -22.96 -2.01
C PRO A 232 0.24 -23.45 -3.36
N GLU A 233 -0.65 -23.70 -4.30
CA GLU A 233 -0.28 -24.15 -5.64
C GLU A 233 0.65 -23.13 -6.32
N VAL A 234 1.79 -23.60 -6.79
CA VAL A 234 2.69 -22.80 -7.64
C VAL A 234 2.10 -22.76 -9.04
N LYS A 235 1.90 -21.55 -9.57
CA LYS A 235 1.42 -21.32 -10.93
C LYS A 235 2.54 -20.76 -11.78
N GLU A 236 2.67 -21.34 -12.98
CA GLU A 236 3.58 -20.80 -14.01
C GLU A 236 2.83 -19.78 -14.86
N ILE A 237 3.41 -18.59 -14.99
CA ILE A 237 2.85 -17.49 -15.80
C ILE A 237 3.40 -17.60 -17.21
N ASP A 238 2.51 -17.83 -18.19
CA ASP A 238 2.83 -17.98 -19.60
C ASP A 238 2.64 -16.70 -20.43
N TRP A 239 2.14 -15.64 -19.81
CA TRP A 239 1.90 -14.35 -20.46
C TRP A 239 3.15 -13.46 -20.45
N ASP A 240 3.18 -12.53 -21.39
CA ASP A 240 4.17 -11.47 -21.43
C ASP A 240 3.85 -10.37 -20.39
N GLU A 241 4.77 -9.43 -20.25
CA GLU A 241 4.68 -8.36 -19.26
C GLU A 241 3.46 -7.47 -19.48
N GLU A 242 3.15 -7.12 -20.73
CA GLU A 242 1.98 -6.33 -21.10
C GLU A 242 0.67 -7.06 -20.75
N SER A 243 0.61 -8.37 -21.00
CA SER A 243 -0.54 -9.20 -20.61
C SER A 243 -0.67 -9.34 -19.09
N ALA A 244 0.44 -9.37 -18.34
CA ALA A 244 0.44 -9.41 -16.88
C ALA A 244 -0.16 -8.13 -16.27
N GLU A 245 0.17 -6.97 -16.81
CA GLU A 245 -0.41 -5.68 -16.38
C GLU A 245 -1.92 -5.64 -16.62
N LYS A 246 -2.39 -6.22 -17.72
CA LYS A 246 -3.82 -6.33 -18.02
C LYS A 246 -4.56 -7.38 -17.17
N GLY A 247 -3.83 -8.22 -16.41
CA GLY A 247 -4.44 -9.23 -15.55
C GLY A 247 -5.25 -10.29 -16.30
N GLY A 248 -4.85 -10.61 -17.55
CA GLY A 248 -5.54 -11.55 -18.44
C GLY A 248 -6.71 -10.96 -19.22
N TYR A 249 -6.96 -9.65 -19.09
CA TYR A 249 -7.95 -8.96 -19.92
C TYR A 249 -7.36 -8.51 -21.26
N GLU A 250 -8.17 -8.45 -22.30
CA GLU A 250 -7.74 -8.04 -23.64
C GLU A 250 -7.27 -6.57 -23.66
N THR A 251 -7.92 -5.71 -22.85
CA THR A 251 -7.61 -4.28 -22.75
C THR A 251 -7.63 -3.83 -21.30
N PHE A 252 -6.88 -2.75 -20.97
CA PHE A 252 -6.96 -2.10 -19.65
C PHE A 252 -8.37 -1.64 -19.31
N MET A 253 -9.10 -1.09 -20.28
CA MET A 253 -10.49 -0.65 -20.07
C MET A 253 -11.40 -1.81 -19.65
N LEU A 254 -11.25 -2.99 -20.28
CA LEU A 254 -12.02 -4.17 -19.89
C LEU A 254 -11.66 -4.63 -18.47
N LYS A 255 -10.38 -4.63 -18.13
CA LYS A 255 -9.92 -4.89 -16.76
C LYS A 255 -10.57 -3.92 -15.76
N GLU A 256 -10.49 -2.62 -16.01
CA GLU A 256 -11.04 -1.58 -15.13
C GLU A 256 -12.56 -1.73 -14.95
N ILE A 257 -13.30 -2.14 -15.98
CA ILE A 257 -14.74 -2.44 -15.87
C ILE A 257 -14.99 -3.55 -14.82
N TYR A 258 -14.19 -4.60 -14.86
CA TYR A 258 -14.31 -5.72 -13.91
C TYR A 258 -13.75 -5.42 -12.52
N ASP A 259 -12.81 -4.47 -12.41
CA ASP A 259 -12.26 -4.02 -11.12
C ASP A 259 -13.24 -3.10 -10.34
N GLN A 260 -14.25 -2.53 -11.02
CA GLN A 260 -15.17 -1.57 -10.39
C GLN A 260 -15.85 -2.06 -9.11
N PRO A 261 -16.34 -3.31 -8.98
CA PRO A 261 -16.97 -3.75 -7.73
C PRO A 261 -16.02 -3.66 -6.54
N VAL A 262 -14.75 -4.03 -6.74
CA VAL A 262 -13.71 -3.97 -5.71
C VAL A 262 -13.37 -2.51 -5.42
N ALA A 263 -13.13 -1.69 -6.44
CA ALA A 263 -12.80 -0.28 -6.28
C ALA A 263 -13.91 0.52 -5.57
N VAL A 264 -15.19 0.20 -5.86
CA VAL A 264 -16.33 0.81 -5.15
C VAL A 264 -16.39 0.35 -3.70
N ALA A 265 -16.21 -0.94 -3.44
CA ALA A 265 -16.21 -1.49 -2.09
C ALA A 265 -15.09 -0.87 -1.24
N GLU A 266 -13.88 -0.76 -1.77
CA GLU A 266 -12.74 -0.08 -1.12
C GLU A 266 -13.02 1.40 -0.87
N THR A 267 -13.66 2.10 -1.82
CA THR A 267 -13.95 3.52 -1.69
C THR A 267 -14.96 3.83 -0.59
N ILE A 268 -15.94 2.96 -0.36
CA ILE A 268 -17.03 3.21 0.61
C ILE A 268 -16.87 2.41 1.90
N GLY A 269 -15.97 1.42 1.96
CA GLY A 269 -15.87 0.43 3.05
C GLY A 269 -15.63 1.06 4.42
N ASP A 270 -14.77 2.05 4.49
CA ASP A 270 -14.45 2.80 5.71
C ASP A 270 -15.54 3.83 6.10
N ARG A 271 -16.46 4.13 5.17
CA ARG A 271 -17.55 5.10 5.37
C ARG A 271 -18.88 4.47 5.74
N VAL A 272 -18.95 3.15 5.75
CA VAL A 272 -20.17 2.40 6.11
C VAL A 272 -19.82 1.37 7.18
N ARG A 273 -20.25 1.60 8.42
CA ARG A 273 -20.07 0.66 9.53
C ARG A 273 -21.44 0.08 9.95
N GLY A 274 -21.67 -1.17 9.59
CA GLY A 274 -22.96 -1.80 9.79
C GLY A 274 -24.07 -1.09 9.01
N HIS A 275 -24.93 -0.34 9.69
CA HIS A 275 -26.01 0.46 9.07
C HIS A 275 -25.80 1.98 9.21
N GLU A 276 -24.65 2.41 9.70
CA GLU A 276 -24.35 3.82 9.94
C GLU A 276 -23.35 4.35 8.91
N LEU A 277 -23.54 5.61 8.51
CA LEU A 277 -22.58 6.34 7.70
C LEU A 277 -21.59 7.06 8.61
N VAL A 278 -20.31 6.79 8.42
CA VAL A 278 -19.21 7.41 9.15
C VAL A 278 -18.54 8.44 8.24
N LEU A 279 -18.80 9.71 8.47
CA LEU A 279 -18.27 10.83 7.69
C LEU A 279 -17.32 11.71 8.52
N ASP A 280 -16.67 11.14 9.53
CA ASP A 280 -15.80 11.86 10.47
C ASP A 280 -14.66 12.59 9.75
N ALA A 281 -14.18 12.05 8.63
CA ALA A 281 -13.16 12.68 7.79
C ALA A 281 -13.58 14.04 7.20
N LEU A 282 -14.87 14.34 7.13
CA LEU A 282 -15.34 15.65 6.68
C LEU A 282 -15.12 16.73 7.72
N GLY A 283 -14.89 16.39 8.98
CA GLY A 283 -14.72 17.36 10.07
C GLY A 283 -15.95 18.25 10.30
N LEU A 284 -17.12 17.84 9.81
CA LEU A 284 -18.39 18.56 9.93
C LEU A 284 -19.25 17.93 11.01
N THR A 285 -19.84 18.76 11.84
CA THR A 285 -20.87 18.34 12.79
C THR A 285 -22.20 18.05 12.07
N GLU A 286 -23.07 17.24 12.68
CA GLU A 286 -24.40 16.95 12.15
C GLU A 286 -25.22 18.24 11.91
N LEU A 287 -25.05 19.25 12.77
CA LEU A 287 -25.71 20.55 12.63
C LEU A 287 -25.22 21.31 11.40
N GLU A 288 -23.92 21.29 11.12
CA GLU A 288 -23.36 21.92 9.92
C GLU A 288 -23.83 21.21 8.65
N ILE A 289 -23.87 19.87 8.65
CA ILE A 289 -24.39 19.08 7.52
C ILE A 289 -25.86 19.43 7.26
N ARG A 290 -26.69 19.52 8.31
CA ARG A 290 -28.12 19.90 8.19
C ARG A 290 -28.33 21.34 7.70
N ASN A 291 -27.36 22.22 7.91
CA ASN A 291 -27.42 23.62 7.51
C ASN A 291 -26.72 23.90 6.17
N LEU A 292 -26.27 22.90 5.46
CA LEU A 292 -25.68 23.07 4.13
C LEU A 292 -26.68 23.70 3.18
N ARG A 293 -26.28 24.78 2.53
CA ARG A 293 -27.13 25.53 1.58
C ARG A 293 -26.75 25.31 0.14
N ARG A 294 -25.54 24.81 -0.09
CA ARG A 294 -24.96 24.55 -1.42
C ARG A 294 -23.81 23.57 -1.31
N ILE A 295 -23.67 22.74 -2.32
CA ILE A 295 -22.50 21.87 -2.52
C ILE A 295 -21.91 22.21 -3.87
N VAL A 296 -20.60 22.36 -3.94
CA VAL A 296 -19.85 22.53 -5.19
C VAL A 296 -18.96 21.31 -5.36
N ILE A 297 -19.05 20.66 -6.53
CA ILE A 297 -18.24 19.49 -6.88
C ILE A 297 -17.31 19.90 -8.01
N VAL A 298 -16.01 20.00 -7.71
CA VAL A 298 -15.00 20.39 -8.69
C VAL A 298 -14.18 19.16 -9.06
N ALA A 299 -14.26 18.75 -10.33
CA ALA A 299 -13.60 17.53 -10.80
C ALA A 299 -13.30 17.58 -12.30
N ALA A 300 -12.55 16.62 -12.82
CA ALA A 300 -12.28 16.44 -14.24
C ALA A 300 -12.54 14.99 -14.67
N GLY A 301 -12.70 14.74 -15.96
CA GLY A 301 -12.87 13.41 -16.53
C GLY A 301 -14.08 12.66 -15.96
N THR A 302 -13.93 11.38 -15.66
CA THR A 302 -14.99 10.52 -15.12
C THR A 302 -15.45 10.96 -13.72
N SER A 303 -14.58 11.57 -12.92
CA SER A 303 -14.94 12.16 -11.62
C SER A 303 -15.91 13.32 -11.77
N TYR A 304 -15.76 14.17 -12.81
CA TYR A 304 -16.75 15.20 -13.13
C TYR A 304 -18.11 14.58 -13.49
N HIS A 305 -18.13 13.53 -14.30
CA HIS A 305 -19.38 12.85 -14.64
C HIS A 305 -20.04 12.19 -13.42
N ALA A 306 -19.25 11.63 -12.49
CA ALA A 306 -19.77 11.16 -11.19
C ALA A 306 -20.38 12.31 -10.39
N GLY A 307 -19.75 13.50 -10.40
CA GLY A 307 -20.29 14.73 -9.79
C GLY A 307 -21.62 15.17 -10.39
N VAL A 308 -21.77 15.06 -11.73
CA VAL A 308 -23.05 15.35 -12.41
C VAL A 308 -24.15 14.38 -11.98
N VAL A 309 -23.85 13.08 -11.86
CA VAL A 309 -24.82 12.10 -11.32
C VAL A 309 -25.11 12.39 -9.85
N GLY A 310 -24.08 12.69 -9.06
CA GLY A 310 -24.21 13.08 -7.64
C GLY A 310 -25.12 14.28 -7.45
N ARG A 311 -25.09 15.26 -8.35
CA ARG A 311 -26.01 16.40 -8.33
C ARG A 311 -27.47 15.94 -8.31
N TYR A 312 -27.88 15.09 -9.25
CA TYR A 312 -29.27 14.62 -9.32
C TYR A 312 -29.69 13.91 -8.04
N ILE A 313 -28.84 13.05 -7.50
CA ILE A 313 -29.12 12.26 -6.30
C ILE A 313 -29.22 13.17 -5.08
N ILE A 314 -28.25 14.07 -4.88
CA ILE A 314 -28.21 14.97 -3.71
C ILE A 314 -29.35 15.99 -3.75
N GLU A 315 -29.63 16.57 -4.91
CA GLU A 315 -30.75 17.51 -5.06
C GLU A 315 -32.11 16.84 -4.82
N GLU A 316 -32.28 15.59 -5.26
CA GLU A 316 -33.51 14.85 -5.06
C GLU A 316 -33.71 14.41 -3.59
N TRP A 317 -32.67 13.83 -2.98
CA TRP A 317 -32.77 13.25 -1.63
C TRP A 317 -32.45 14.26 -0.52
N GLY A 318 -31.39 15.01 -0.69
CA GLY A 318 -30.91 15.97 0.31
C GLY A 318 -31.53 17.36 0.21
N ARG A 319 -32.21 17.69 -0.91
CA ARG A 319 -32.82 19.00 -1.19
C ARG A 319 -31.84 20.17 -1.05
N VAL A 320 -30.54 19.90 -1.32
CA VAL A 320 -29.46 20.88 -1.30
C VAL A 320 -29.00 21.12 -2.74
N PRO A 321 -28.94 22.37 -3.22
CA PRO A 321 -28.42 22.68 -4.56
C PRO A 321 -27.00 22.21 -4.75
N VAL A 322 -26.70 21.56 -5.89
CA VAL A 322 -25.38 21.08 -6.23
C VAL A 322 -24.91 21.68 -7.55
N GLU A 323 -23.71 22.22 -7.56
CA GLU A 323 -23.08 22.81 -8.73
C GLU A 323 -21.83 22.03 -9.11
N PRO A 324 -21.89 21.15 -10.12
CA PRO A 324 -20.70 20.50 -10.65
C PRO A 324 -19.95 21.44 -11.59
N ASP A 325 -18.62 21.48 -11.45
CA ASP A 325 -17.76 22.30 -12.29
C ASP A 325 -16.51 21.53 -12.70
N ILE A 326 -15.93 21.91 -13.84
CA ILE A 326 -14.70 21.32 -14.36
C ILE A 326 -13.50 22.00 -13.70
N SER A 327 -12.53 21.20 -13.21
CA SER A 327 -11.39 21.71 -12.45
C SER A 327 -10.60 22.78 -13.21
N SER A 328 -10.39 22.60 -14.53
CA SER A 328 -9.68 23.56 -15.37
C SER A 328 -10.39 24.90 -15.48
N GLU A 329 -11.72 24.90 -15.55
CA GLU A 329 -12.52 26.13 -15.63
C GLU A 329 -12.63 26.82 -14.26
N TRP A 330 -12.78 26.03 -13.19
CA TRP A 330 -12.87 26.54 -11.82
C TRP A 330 -11.69 27.43 -11.44
N ILE A 331 -10.46 27.01 -11.80
CA ILE A 331 -9.23 27.76 -11.50
C ILE A 331 -9.23 29.15 -12.14
N TYR A 332 -9.75 29.27 -13.37
CA TYR A 332 -9.62 30.50 -14.15
C TYR A 332 -10.83 31.41 -14.11
N ARG A 333 -12.02 30.92 -13.81
CA ARG A 333 -13.24 31.71 -13.90
C ARG A 333 -13.56 32.54 -12.66
N ASN A 334 -12.80 32.47 -11.57
CA ASN A 334 -13.02 33.18 -10.32
C ASN A 334 -14.47 33.04 -9.80
N PRO A 335 -14.94 31.84 -9.42
CA PRO A 335 -16.35 31.59 -9.09
C PRO A 335 -16.80 32.33 -7.83
N VAL A 336 -18.09 32.65 -7.77
CA VAL A 336 -18.74 33.32 -6.61
C VAL A 336 -19.02 32.27 -5.50
#